data_bd6268c785df6f5d235176f803ab47a0
#
_entry.id   bd6268c785df6f5d235176f803ab47a0
#
_cell.length_a   1.000
_cell.length_b   1.000
_cell.length_c   1.000
_cell.angle_alpha   90.00
_cell.angle_beta   90.00
_cell.angle_gamma   90.00
#
_symmetry.space_group_name_H-M   'P 1'
#
loop_
_entity.id
_entity.type
_entity.pdbx_description
1 polymer ?
#
loop_
_entity_poly.entity_id
_entity_poly.type
_entity_poly.pdbx_seq_one_letter_code
_entity_poly.pdbx_strand_id
1 'polypeptide(L)'
;MKPQEFVTVMPYLPFHQTMIIRKQPNQCGLGVCTSIQDYAKINNVECVVINLATCDDFFLHELEELIAFRQGKNFVCVFDFTGGCSSPDSPLKEHLMQLLIRRDYNGFKIPDNVKVVIYDNILEEKEYERFNFDVALMDKCFVCKIEE
;
A
#
# COMPACT_ATOMS: atom_id res chain seq x y z
N MET A 1 6.74 -13.45 -6.69
CA MET A 1 6.14 -12.90 -7.93
C MET A 1 7.10 -11.89 -8.55
N LYS A 2 7.30 -11.96 -9.84
CA LYS A 2 8.11 -10.98 -10.57
C LYS A 2 7.29 -9.72 -10.84
N PRO A 3 7.92 -8.52 -10.89
CA PRO A 3 7.17 -7.27 -11.07
C PRO A 3 6.24 -7.25 -12.30
N GLN A 4 6.66 -7.83 -13.43
CA GLN A 4 5.84 -7.87 -14.64
C GLN A 4 4.58 -8.71 -14.51
N GLU A 5 4.50 -9.59 -13.51
CA GLU A 5 3.32 -10.42 -13.26
C GLU A 5 2.17 -9.63 -12.61
N PHE A 6 2.45 -8.48 -12.01
CA PHE A 6 1.42 -7.65 -11.36
C PHE A 6 0.35 -7.20 -12.35
N VAL A 7 0.74 -6.87 -13.58
CA VAL A 7 -0.19 -6.46 -14.63
C VAL A 7 -1.20 -7.59 -14.95
N THR A 8 -0.74 -8.83 -14.87
CA THR A 8 -1.55 -10.01 -15.15
C THR A 8 -2.45 -10.39 -13.98
N VAL A 9 -1.96 -10.23 -12.74
CA VAL A 9 -2.65 -10.69 -11.52
C VAL A 9 -3.67 -9.67 -11.02
N MET A 10 -3.33 -8.38 -11.05
CA MET A 10 -4.17 -7.34 -10.46
C MET A 10 -5.61 -7.31 -10.98
N PRO A 11 -5.92 -7.58 -12.26
CA PRO A 11 -7.30 -7.61 -12.72
C PRO A 11 -8.18 -8.67 -12.05
N TYR A 12 -7.57 -9.72 -11.50
CA TYR A 12 -8.30 -10.81 -10.83
C TYR A 12 -8.48 -10.57 -9.34
N LEU A 13 -7.88 -9.51 -8.78
CA LEU A 13 -8.01 -9.18 -7.36
C LEU A 13 -9.17 -8.21 -7.16
N PRO A 14 -9.95 -8.37 -6.08
CA PRO A 14 -10.98 -7.38 -5.74
C PRO A 14 -10.37 -6.00 -5.59
N PHE A 15 -10.99 -4.98 -6.20
CA PHE A 15 -10.45 -3.62 -6.18
C PHE A 15 -10.33 -3.06 -4.75
N HIS A 16 -11.27 -3.41 -3.89
CA HIS A 16 -11.29 -2.99 -2.48
C HIS A 16 -10.39 -3.83 -1.56
N GLN A 17 -9.70 -4.84 -2.09
CA GLN A 17 -8.76 -5.65 -1.32
C GLN A 17 -7.39 -4.98 -1.28
N THR A 18 -6.82 -4.80 -0.09
CA THR A 18 -5.46 -4.27 0.05
C THR A 18 -4.44 -5.30 -0.44
N MET A 19 -3.51 -4.83 -1.27
CA MET A 19 -2.40 -5.62 -1.77
C MET A 19 -1.12 -5.22 -1.03
N ILE A 20 -0.37 -6.20 -0.53
CA ILE A 20 0.90 -5.97 0.16
C ILE A 20 2.01 -6.63 -0.65
N ILE A 21 2.95 -5.81 -1.12
CA ILE A 21 4.11 -6.26 -1.88
C ILE A 21 5.34 -6.12 -0.98
N ARG A 22 6.06 -7.21 -0.78
CA ARG A 22 7.23 -7.27 0.09
C ARG A 22 8.49 -7.55 -0.69
N LYS A 23 9.56 -6.82 -0.37
CA LYS A 23 10.88 -7.09 -0.90
C LYS A 23 11.88 -7.30 0.23
N GLN A 24 12.93 -8.07 -0.03
CA GLN A 24 14.10 -8.09 0.87
C GLN A 24 14.79 -6.72 0.82
N PRO A 25 15.35 -6.22 1.94
CA PRO A 25 16.02 -4.92 1.96
C PRO A 25 17.15 -4.78 0.93
N ASN A 26 17.81 -5.89 0.58
CA ASN A 26 18.90 -5.93 -0.38
C ASN A 26 18.46 -6.20 -1.83
N GLN A 27 17.17 -6.44 -2.06
CA GLN A 27 16.64 -6.62 -3.40
C GLN A 27 16.42 -5.27 -4.09
N CYS A 28 16.66 -5.26 -5.40
CA CYS A 28 16.30 -4.13 -6.24
C CYS A 28 14.84 -4.27 -6.66
N GLY A 29 13.93 -3.55 -6.04
CA GLY A 29 12.50 -3.56 -6.41
C GLY A 29 12.20 -2.80 -7.71
N LEU A 30 13.17 -2.73 -8.62
CA LEU A 30 13.02 -2.02 -9.90
C LEU A 30 11.89 -2.61 -10.72
N GLY A 31 11.01 -1.75 -11.20
CA GLY A 31 9.89 -2.13 -12.05
C GLY A 31 8.58 -2.43 -11.31
N VAL A 32 8.56 -2.49 -9.97
CA VAL A 32 7.33 -2.74 -9.21
C VAL A 32 6.32 -1.60 -9.43
N CYS A 33 6.70 -0.37 -9.13
CA CYS A 33 5.82 0.78 -9.32
C CYS A 33 5.47 0.98 -10.79
N THR A 34 6.43 0.78 -11.69
CA THR A 34 6.19 0.87 -13.14
C THR A 34 5.14 -0.14 -13.60
N SER A 35 5.22 -1.38 -13.14
CA SER A 35 4.23 -2.42 -13.48
C SER A 35 2.83 -2.08 -12.98
N ILE A 36 2.72 -1.51 -11.77
CA ILE A 36 1.43 -1.07 -11.24
C ILE A 36 0.89 0.12 -12.03
N GLN A 37 1.75 1.07 -12.40
CA GLN A 37 1.36 2.20 -13.25
C GLN A 37 0.91 1.72 -14.64
N ASP A 38 1.55 0.72 -15.22
CA ASP A 38 1.15 0.11 -16.48
C ASP A 38 -0.24 -0.54 -16.37
N TYR A 39 -0.48 -1.27 -15.28
CA TYR A 39 -1.80 -1.83 -15.01
C TYR A 39 -2.88 -0.72 -14.97
N ALA A 40 -2.62 0.34 -14.25
CA ALA A 40 -3.56 1.45 -14.10
C ALA A 40 -3.84 2.11 -15.45
N LYS A 41 -2.80 2.34 -16.26
CA LYS A 41 -2.91 2.93 -17.58
C LYS A 41 -3.74 2.06 -18.53
N ILE A 42 -3.48 0.75 -18.54
CA ILE A 42 -4.22 -0.21 -19.38
C ILE A 42 -5.70 -0.24 -19.00
N ASN A 43 -6.01 -0.11 -17.72
CA ASN A 43 -7.38 -0.14 -17.21
C ASN A 43 -8.02 1.24 -17.10
N ASN A 44 -7.37 2.28 -17.61
CA ASN A 44 -7.83 3.66 -17.59
C ASN A 44 -8.18 4.14 -16.17
N VAL A 45 -7.32 3.83 -15.21
CA VAL A 45 -7.44 4.18 -13.80
C VAL A 45 -6.25 5.05 -13.41
N GLU A 46 -6.47 6.10 -12.62
CA GLU A 46 -5.38 6.93 -12.11
C GLU A 46 -4.53 6.12 -11.13
N CYS A 47 -3.21 6.32 -11.15
CA CYS A 47 -2.27 5.75 -10.20
C CYS A 47 -1.52 6.86 -9.47
N VAL A 48 -1.61 6.88 -8.15
CA VAL A 48 -0.89 7.81 -7.29
C VAL A 48 0.17 7.01 -6.52
N VAL A 49 1.44 7.40 -6.64
CA VAL A 49 2.54 6.78 -5.90
C VAL A 49 3.02 7.75 -4.83
N ILE A 50 3.02 7.30 -3.58
CA ILE A 50 3.39 8.11 -2.43
C ILE A 50 4.66 7.54 -1.82
N ASN A 51 5.72 8.35 -1.76
CA ASN A 51 6.98 8.00 -1.10
C ASN A 51 6.90 8.43 0.37
N LEU A 52 6.79 7.47 1.28
CA LEU A 52 6.61 7.75 2.71
C LEU A 52 7.86 8.30 3.37
N ALA A 53 9.04 8.15 2.77
CA ALA A 53 10.26 8.75 3.30
C ALA A 53 10.23 10.28 3.32
N THR A 54 9.42 10.90 2.45
CA THR A 54 9.28 12.36 2.34
C THR A 54 8.04 12.90 3.03
N CYS A 55 7.21 12.04 3.64
CA CYS A 55 5.99 12.44 4.34
C CYS A 55 6.27 12.82 5.78
N ASP A 56 5.46 13.71 6.33
CA ASP A 56 5.50 14.14 7.72
C ASP A 56 4.26 13.63 8.50
N ASP A 57 4.14 14.04 9.77
CA ASP A 57 3.04 13.59 10.64
C ASP A 57 1.66 14.12 10.20
N PHE A 58 1.61 15.12 9.34
CA PHE A 58 0.35 15.65 8.79
C PHE A 58 -0.16 14.85 7.61
N PHE A 59 0.58 13.84 7.16
CA PHE A 59 0.23 13.08 5.96
C PHE A 59 -1.14 12.40 6.05
N LEU A 60 -1.56 11.94 7.23
CA LEU A 60 -2.88 11.33 7.40
C LEU A 60 -4.00 12.27 6.98
N HIS A 61 -3.90 13.56 7.33
CA HIS A 61 -4.87 14.55 6.91
C HIS A 61 -4.83 14.81 5.39
N GLU A 62 -3.63 14.90 4.83
CA GLU A 62 -3.43 15.05 3.39
C GLU A 62 -4.00 13.85 2.62
N LEU A 63 -3.86 12.64 3.18
CA LEU A 63 -4.43 11.42 2.58
C LEU A 63 -5.96 11.47 2.54
N GLU A 64 -6.60 11.93 3.62
CA GLU A 64 -8.05 12.09 3.65
C GLU A 64 -8.52 13.04 2.54
N GLU A 65 -7.85 14.17 2.35
CA GLU A 65 -8.15 15.14 1.30
C GLU A 65 -7.92 14.55 -0.10
N LEU A 66 -6.82 13.81 -0.28
CA LEU A 66 -6.49 13.16 -1.54
C LEU A 66 -7.59 12.19 -1.97
N ILE A 67 -8.10 11.40 -1.03
CA ILE A 67 -9.18 10.44 -1.26
C ILE A 67 -10.51 11.17 -1.51
N ALA A 68 -10.83 12.18 -0.73
CA ALA A 68 -12.06 12.98 -0.88
C ALA A 68 -12.13 13.65 -2.25
N PHE A 69 -11.01 14.16 -2.74
CA PHE A 69 -10.92 14.81 -4.06
C PHE A 69 -11.22 13.83 -5.21
N ARG A 70 -11.03 12.53 -4.98
CA ARG A 70 -11.26 11.47 -5.98
C ARG A 70 -12.52 10.67 -5.72
N GLN A 71 -13.44 11.20 -4.94
CA GLN A 71 -14.68 10.51 -4.60
C GLN A 71 -15.43 10.03 -5.84
N GLY A 72 -15.82 8.75 -5.84
CA GLY A 72 -16.57 8.15 -6.94
C GLY A 72 -15.72 7.76 -8.16
N LYS A 73 -14.41 8.02 -8.13
CA LYS A 73 -13.48 7.64 -9.22
C LYS A 73 -12.55 6.54 -8.73
N ASN A 74 -12.46 5.45 -9.48
CA ASN A 74 -11.51 4.39 -9.17
C ASN A 74 -10.07 4.87 -9.37
N PHE A 75 -9.22 4.63 -8.39
CA PHE A 75 -7.79 4.91 -8.51
C PHE A 75 -6.96 3.96 -7.67
N VAL A 76 -5.72 3.76 -8.09
CA VAL A 76 -4.73 2.94 -7.38
C VAL A 76 -3.82 3.87 -6.60
N CYS A 77 -3.65 3.62 -5.31
CA CYS A 77 -2.75 4.39 -4.45
C CYS A 77 -1.66 3.46 -3.92
N VAL A 78 -0.42 3.72 -4.34
CA VAL A 78 0.74 2.94 -3.91
C VAL A 78 1.46 3.68 -2.79
N PHE A 79 1.58 3.01 -1.65
CA PHE A 79 2.30 3.53 -0.48
C PHE A 79 3.67 2.87 -0.40
N ASP A 80 4.70 3.59 -0.81
CA ASP A 80 6.06 3.09 -0.85
C ASP A 80 6.78 3.36 0.47
N PHE A 81 6.94 2.32 1.28
CA PHE A 81 7.65 2.34 2.54
C PHE A 81 9.10 1.86 2.43
N THR A 82 9.56 1.49 1.24
CA THR A 82 10.89 0.86 1.08
C THR A 82 12.05 1.77 1.46
N GLY A 83 11.88 3.08 1.36
CA GLY A 83 12.85 4.08 1.79
C GLY A 83 12.69 4.54 3.23
N GLY A 84 11.83 3.87 4.01
CA GLY A 84 11.47 4.29 5.37
C GLY A 84 10.20 5.13 5.39
N CYS A 85 9.79 5.56 6.56
CA CYS A 85 8.59 6.36 6.78
C CYS A 85 8.89 7.46 7.79
N SER A 86 9.08 8.67 7.31
CA SER A 86 9.41 9.87 8.09
C SER A 86 10.51 9.66 9.16
N SER A 87 10.36 10.18 10.36
CA SER A 87 11.31 9.96 11.47
C SER A 87 11.10 8.57 12.09
N PRO A 88 12.18 7.87 12.55
CA PRO A 88 12.04 6.61 13.28
C PRO A 88 11.17 6.68 14.53
N ASP A 89 11.06 7.86 15.14
CA ASP A 89 10.26 8.10 16.34
C ASP A 89 8.81 8.48 16.03
N SER A 90 8.47 8.65 14.74
CA SER A 90 7.13 9.03 14.33
C SER A 90 6.18 7.82 14.38
N PRO A 91 4.96 7.97 14.92
CA PRO A 91 3.94 6.94 14.87
C PRO A 91 3.26 6.81 13.50
N LEU A 92 3.68 7.57 12.49
CA LEU A 92 3.02 7.66 11.20
C LEU A 92 2.92 6.29 10.52
N LYS A 93 4.01 5.51 10.51
CA LYS A 93 3.99 4.18 9.86
C LYS A 93 2.95 3.26 10.51
N GLU A 94 2.91 3.22 11.85
CA GLU A 94 1.95 2.40 12.58
C GLU A 94 0.51 2.81 12.27
N HIS A 95 0.21 4.10 12.33
CA HIS A 95 -1.13 4.62 12.05
C HIS A 95 -1.55 4.35 10.59
N LEU A 96 -0.64 4.57 9.64
CA LEU A 96 -0.90 4.26 8.23
C LEU A 96 -1.14 2.77 8.01
N MET A 97 -0.30 1.90 8.56
CA MET A 97 -0.48 0.46 8.40
C MET A 97 -1.81 -0.01 8.98
N GLN A 98 -2.23 0.52 10.15
CA GLN A 98 -3.54 0.23 10.72
C GLN A 98 -4.66 0.63 9.75
N LEU A 99 -4.60 1.86 9.22
CA LEU A 99 -5.61 2.36 8.29
C LEU A 99 -5.63 1.56 6.98
N LEU A 100 -4.48 1.33 6.37
CA LEU A 100 -4.39 0.71 5.04
C LEU A 100 -4.78 -0.76 5.05
N ILE A 101 -4.39 -1.50 6.09
CA ILE A 101 -4.71 -2.93 6.20
C ILE A 101 -6.15 -3.14 6.63
N ARG A 102 -6.62 -2.41 7.63
CA ARG A 102 -8.00 -2.50 8.13
C ARG A 102 -9.01 -1.80 7.21
N ARG A 103 -8.55 -0.81 6.46
CA ARG A 103 -9.36 0.09 5.64
C ARG A 103 -10.39 0.92 6.44
N ASP A 104 -10.36 0.81 7.75
CA ASP A 104 -11.21 1.56 8.68
C ASP A 104 -10.45 1.73 9.98
N TYR A 105 -10.08 2.97 10.31
CA TYR A 105 -9.27 3.25 11.49
C TYR A 105 -9.49 4.69 11.97
N ASN A 106 -9.70 4.87 13.27
CA ASN A 106 -9.90 6.18 13.91
C ASN A 106 -10.98 7.05 13.25
N GLY A 107 -12.10 6.42 12.86
CA GLY A 107 -13.23 7.13 12.27
C GLY A 107 -13.09 7.45 10.78
N PHE A 108 -11.97 7.09 10.16
CA PHE A 108 -11.79 7.23 8.71
C PHE A 108 -11.89 5.87 8.04
N LYS A 109 -12.72 5.78 7.01
CA LYS A 109 -12.91 4.57 6.21
C LYS A 109 -12.42 4.82 4.78
N ILE A 110 -11.55 3.94 4.28
CA ILE A 110 -11.10 3.98 2.89
C ILE A 110 -12.24 3.44 2.01
N PRO A 111 -12.77 4.23 1.07
CA PRO A 111 -13.86 3.78 0.22
C PRO A 111 -13.42 2.73 -0.80
N ASP A 112 -14.39 2.01 -1.36
CA ASP A 112 -14.13 0.88 -2.28
C ASP A 112 -13.55 1.31 -3.63
N ASN A 113 -13.59 2.59 -3.97
CA ASN A 113 -12.98 3.13 -5.19
C ASN A 113 -11.46 3.29 -5.10
N VAL A 114 -10.86 2.99 -3.95
CA VAL A 114 -9.42 3.08 -3.72
C VAL A 114 -8.81 1.69 -3.66
N LYS A 115 -7.94 1.39 -4.63
CA LYS A 115 -7.08 0.20 -4.57
C LYS A 115 -5.83 0.56 -3.80
N VAL A 116 -5.68 0.02 -2.59
CA VAL A 116 -4.51 0.24 -1.74
C VAL A 116 -3.45 -0.79 -2.08
N VAL A 117 -2.24 -0.31 -2.37
CA VAL A 117 -1.06 -1.14 -2.54
C VAL A 117 0.00 -0.67 -1.55
N ILE A 118 0.41 -1.56 -0.65
CA ILE A 118 1.50 -1.32 0.29
C ILE A 118 2.75 -1.98 -0.28
N TYR A 119 3.79 -1.17 -0.51
CA TYR A 119 5.07 -1.66 -0.99
C TYR A 119 6.11 -1.43 0.10
N ASP A 120 6.58 -2.51 0.72
CA ASP A 120 7.48 -2.41 1.88
C ASP A 120 8.55 -3.51 1.83
N ASN A 121 9.56 -3.33 2.66
CA ASN A 121 10.52 -4.37 2.98
C ASN A 121 9.84 -5.47 3.78
N ILE A 122 10.37 -6.68 3.74
CA ILE A 122 9.85 -7.77 4.58
C ILE A 122 10.00 -7.35 6.04
N LEU A 123 8.85 -7.26 6.71
CA LEU A 123 8.81 -6.94 8.14
C LEU A 123 9.24 -8.18 8.94
N GLU A 124 10.01 -7.97 9.99
CA GLU A 124 10.28 -9.02 10.97
C GLU A 124 8.99 -9.36 11.73
N GLU A 125 8.87 -10.62 12.21
CA GLU A 125 7.69 -11.05 12.98
C GLU A 125 7.36 -10.10 14.13
N LYS A 126 8.37 -9.56 14.79
CA LYS A 126 8.22 -8.60 15.89
C LYS A 126 7.49 -7.32 15.48
N GLU A 127 7.63 -6.86 14.24
CA GLU A 127 6.91 -5.68 13.76
C GLU A 127 5.44 -5.97 13.57
N TYR A 128 5.10 -7.18 13.08
CA TYR A 128 3.70 -7.60 12.98
C TYR A 128 3.01 -7.68 14.34
N GLU A 129 3.70 -8.27 15.33
CA GLU A 129 3.21 -8.31 16.71
C GLU A 129 3.02 -6.91 17.28
N ARG A 130 3.95 -6.00 17.00
CA ARG A 130 3.89 -4.61 17.42
C ARG A 130 2.65 -3.89 16.89
N PHE A 131 2.24 -4.18 15.65
CA PHE A 131 1.08 -3.57 15.02
C PHE A 131 -0.24 -4.29 15.34
N ASN A 132 -0.21 -5.37 16.11
CA ASN A 132 -1.38 -6.18 16.49
C ASN A 132 -2.17 -6.71 15.28
N PHE A 133 -1.49 -7.07 14.20
CA PHE A 133 -2.13 -7.70 13.06
C PHE A 133 -2.27 -9.20 13.29
N ASP A 134 -3.51 -9.67 13.38
CA ASP A 134 -3.79 -11.10 13.50
C ASP A 134 -3.86 -11.77 12.11
N VAL A 135 -3.88 -13.10 12.11
CA VAL A 135 -3.93 -13.90 10.89
C VAL A 135 -5.21 -13.63 10.10
N ALA A 136 -6.35 -13.49 10.80
CA ALA A 136 -7.63 -13.24 10.14
C ALA A 136 -7.64 -11.91 9.38
N LEU A 137 -7.00 -10.87 9.95
CA LEU A 137 -6.88 -9.57 9.28
C LEU A 137 -5.96 -9.66 8.07
N MET A 138 -4.81 -10.32 8.21
CA MET A 138 -3.86 -10.47 7.10
C MET A 138 -4.42 -11.33 5.97
N ASP A 139 -5.27 -12.30 6.27
CA ASP A 139 -5.92 -13.14 5.26
C ASP A 139 -6.89 -12.36 4.36
N LYS A 140 -7.33 -11.18 4.78
CA LYS A 140 -8.15 -10.28 3.96
C LYS A 140 -7.33 -9.54 2.91
N CYS A 141 -6.00 -9.53 3.05
CA CYS A 141 -5.09 -8.86 2.14
C CYS A 141 -4.47 -9.86 1.16
N PHE A 142 -4.14 -9.38 -0.03
CA PHE A 142 -3.32 -10.16 -0.95
C PHE A 142 -1.85 -9.84 -0.69
N VAL A 143 -1.10 -10.81 -0.20
CA VAL A 143 0.31 -10.63 0.18
C VAL A 143 1.19 -11.37 -0.81
N CYS A 144 2.16 -10.68 -1.41
CA CYS A 144 3.13 -11.28 -2.31
C CYS A 144 4.55 -10.81 -1.99
N LYS A 145 5.51 -11.66 -2.34
CA LYS A 145 6.95 -11.33 -2.24
C LYS A 145 7.52 -11.16 -3.63
N ILE A 146 8.46 -10.21 -3.78
CA ILE A 146 9.17 -10.02 -5.03
C ILE A 146 10.16 -11.16 -5.20
N GLU A 147 10.19 -11.72 -6.40
CA GLU A 147 11.19 -12.66 -6.87
C GLU A 147 12.10 -11.97 -7.89
N GLU A 148 13.37 -12.24 -7.80
CA GLU A 148 14.35 -11.76 -8.78
C GLU A 148 14.76 -12.86 -9.76
#